data_26e7f5bc3b06abfb39b46024ecc9d655
#
_entry.id   26e7f5bc3b06abfb39b46024ecc9d655
#
_cell.length_a   1.000
_cell.length_b   1.000
_cell.length_c   1.000
_cell.angle_alpha   90.00
_cell.angle_beta   90.00
_cell.angle_gamma   90.00
#
_symmetry.space_group_name_H-M   'P 1'
#
loop_
_entity.id
_entity.type
_entity.pdbx_description
1 polymer ?
#
loop_
_entity_poly.entity_id
_entity_poly.type
_entity_poly.pdbx_seq_one_letter_code
_entity_poly.pdbx_strand_id
1 'polypeptide(L)'
;FKVFMSGQERDKFETLFGALTLKHNLNDNTELGLQASAFTSKEEEGYDIAGDYWLGDAAEEGGGEIQKLSIARYNEHARNRLHSNIMNVGHYGVARIKNNTLKWGATVQLEKINDKIREWEKRDSAGYSLPQGGGNVNVIANLFSDNKLESTRISGYLQDVFKFRTKQGLFTLVGGVRGSYWSYNREFIFSPRASIG
;
A
#
# COMPACT_ATOMS: atom_id res chain seq x y z
N PHE A 1 1.84 -21.19 34.87
CA PHE A 1 1.21 -20.80 33.58
C PHE A 1 2.16 -21.09 32.44
N LYS A 2 1.72 -21.85 31.45
CA LYS A 2 2.48 -22.16 30.23
C LYS A 2 1.63 -21.85 29.01
N VAL A 3 2.26 -21.31 27.98
CA VAL A 3 1.65 -21.08 26.67
C VAL A 3 2.40 -21.93 25.66
N PHE A 4 1.68 -22.71 24.91
CA PHE A 4 2.20 -23.46 23.77
C PHE A 4 1.63 -22.86 22.50
N MET A 5 2.50 -22.38 21.64
CA MET A 5 2.11 -21.87 20.33
C MET A 5 2.55 -22.85 19.26
N SER A 6 1.66 -23.12 18.33
CA SER A 6 1.93 -23.93 17.14
C SER A 6 1.27 -23.27 15.95
N GLY A 7 1.81 -23.50 14.79
CA GLY A 7 1.23 -22.97 13.57
C GLY A 7 2.24 -22.85 12.46
N GLN A 8 1.77 -22.31 11.38
CA GLN A 8 2.59 -21.99 10.21
C GLN A 8 2.10 -20.70 9.61
N GLU A 9 3.02 -19.93 9.10
CA GLU A 9 2.80 -18.73 8.29
C GLU A 9 3.51 -18.90 6.96
N ARG A 10 2.88 -18.46 5.91
CA ARG A 10 3.44 -18.50 4.57
C ARG A 10 3.07 -17.23 3.83
N ASP A 11 4.08 -16.44 3.52
CA ASP A 11 3.97 -15.25 2.73
C ASP A 11 4.63 -15.46 1.38
N LYS A 12 3.97 -14.94 0.35
CA LYS A 12 4.48 -14.97 -0.99
C LYS A 12 4.30 -13.61 -1.64
N PHE A 13 5.40 -13.04 -2.11
CA PHE A 13 5.44 -11.75 -2.78
C PHE A 13 6.05 -11.95 -4.17
N GLU A 14 5.31 -11.54 -5.18
CA GLU A 14 5.79 -11.49 -6.55
C GLU A 14 5.61 -10.09 -7.09
N THR A 15 6.69 -9.44 -7.51
CA THR A 15 6.64 -8.09 -8.08
C THR A 15 7.37 -8.06 -9.41
N LEU A 16 6.72 -7.50 -10.42
CA LEU A 16 7.32 -7.22 -11.71
C LEU A 16 7.13 -5.74 -12.05
N PHE A 17 8.20 -5.09 -12.43
CA PHE A 17 8.20 -3.70 -12.86
C PHE A 17 8.98 -3.54 -14.16
N GLY A 18 8.45 -2.73 -15.07
CA GLY A 18 9.12 -2.32 -16.29
C GLY A 18 8.83 -0.86 -16.60
N ALA A 19 9.84 -0.15 -17.10
CA ALA A 19 9.69 1.24 -17.53
C ALA A 19 10.50 1.51 -18.80
N LEU A 20 9.95 2.35 -19.66
CA LEU A 20 10.59 2.85 -20.87
C LEU A 20 10.47 4.37 -20.91
N THR A 21 11.55 5.03 -21.24
CA THR A 21 11.57 6.48 -21.47
C THR A 21 12.21 6.74 -22.83
N LEU A 22 11.49 7.47 -23.67
CA LEU A 22 11.97 7.96 -24.96
C LEU A 22 12.16 9.46 -24.85
N LYS A 23 13.33 9.96 -25.22
CA LYS A 23 13.66 11.39 -25.28
C LYS A 23 13.95 11.80 -26.70
N HIS A 24 13.44 12.95 -27.08
CA HIS A 24 13.67 13.54 -28.37
C HIS A 24 13.99 15.03 -28.23
N ASN A 25 15.15 15.42 -28.68
CA ASN A 25 15.52 16.83 -28.79
C ASN A 25 14.99 17.37 -30.12
N LEU A 26 13.93 18.16 -30.03
CA LEU A 26 13.33 18.82 -31.21
C LEU A 26 14.30 19.84 -31.81
N ASN A 27 15.04 20.54 -30.93
CA ASN A 27 16.13 21.46 -31.21
C ASN A 27 16.98 21.65 -29.94
N ASP A 28 18.01 22.50 -30.00
CA ASP A 28 18.94 22.74 -28.88
C ASP A 28 18.24 23.29 -27.61
N ASN A 29 17.07 23.83 -27.75
CA ASN A 29 16.32 24.47 -26.68
C ASN A 29 15.09 23.68 -26.22
N THR A 30 14.68 22.64 -26.95
CA THR A 30 13.42 21.93 -26.69
C THR A 30 13.63 20.44 -26.66
N GLU A 31 13.33 19.85 -25.49
CA GLU A 31 13.31 18.41 -25.25
C GLU A 31 11.88 17.93 -25.03
N LEU A 32 11.51 16.84 -25.65
CA LEU A 32 10.27 16.12 -25.44
C LEU A 32 10.57 14.73 -24.90
N GLY A 33 9.72 14.24 -24.01
CA GLY A 33 9.84 12.90 -23.44
C GLY A 33 8.51 12.18 -23.42
N LEU A 34 8.56 10.88 -23.72
CA LEU A 34 7.48 9.93 -23.50
C LEU A 34 7.93 8.91 -22.48
N GLN A 35 7.08 8.59 -21.52
CA GLN A 35 7.33 7.60 -20.50
C GLN A 35 6.18 6.59 -20.48
N ALA A 36 6.52 5.32 -20.37
CA ALA A 36 5.56 4.27 -20.11
C ALA A 36 6.12 3.37 -19.02
N SER A 37 5.29 2.95 -18.08
CA SER A 37 5.67 1.97 -17.07
C SER A 37 4.51 1.06 -16.75
N ALA A 38 4.86 -0.17 -16.36
CA ALA A 38 3.92 -1.15 -15.87
C ALA A 38 4.48 -1.79 -14.60
N PHE A 39 3.62 -1.95 -13.63
CA PHE A 39 3.89 -2.58 -12.35
C PHE A 39 2.81 -3.61 -12.08
N THR A 40 3.20 -4.80 -11.64
CA THR A 40 2.29 -5.80 -11.09
C THR A 40 2.86 -6.35 -9.80
N SER A 41 2.02 -6.49 -8.78
CA SER A 41 2.34 -7.15 -7.52
C SER A 41 1.27 -8.17 -7.20
N LYS A 42 1.70 -9.33 -6.72
CA LYS A 42 0.86 -10.36 -6.12
C LYS A 42 1.39 -10.66 -4.74
N GLU A 43 0.52 -10.56 -3.77
CA GLU A 43 0.83 -10.82 -2.37
C GLU A 43 -0.15 -11.86 -1.87
N GLU A 44 0.36 -12.93 -1.31
CA GLU A 44 -0.41 -13.97 -0.66
C GLU A 44 0.12 -14.13 0.77
N GLU A 45 -0.75 -13.95 1.73
CA GLU A 45 -0.49 -14.17 3.14
C GLU A 45 -1.42 -15.29 3.63
N GLY A 46 -0.86 -16.26 4.28
CA GLY A 46 -1.63 -17.33 4.85
C GLY A 46 -1.02 -17.85 6.14
N TYR A 47 -1.80 -17.82 7.21
CA TYR A 47 -1.37 -18.41 8.46
C TYR A 47 -2.47 -19.25 9.11
N ASP A 48 -2.03 -20.24 9.86
CA ASP A 48 -2.81 -21.04 10.78
C ASP A 48 -2.03 -21.08 12.09
N ILE A 49 -2.51 -20.37 13.10
CA ILE A 49 -1.85 -20.24 14.40
C ILE A 49 -2.79 -20.76 15.49
N ALA A 50 -2.26 -21.59 16.35
CA ALA A 50 -2.97 -22.08 17.52
C ALA A 50 -2.17 -21.80 18.80
N GLY A 51 -2.85 -21.37 19.84
CA GLY A 51 -2.27 -21.18 21.17
C GLY A 51 -3.06 -21.93 22.21
N ASP A 52 -2.36 -22.76 22.99
CA ASP A 52 -2.91 -23.47 24.14
C ASP A 52 -2.35 -22.88 25.43
N TYR A 53 -3.23 -22.47 26.32
CA TYR A 53 -2.91 -21.92 27.63
C TYR A 53 -3.16 -22.95 28.72
N TRP A 54 -2.12 -23.23 29.49
CA TRP A 54 -2.16 -24.24 30.53
C TRP A 54 -1.83 -23.64 31.89
N LEU A 55 -2.65 -23.97 32.86
CA LEU A 55 -2.34 -23.76 34.27
C LEU A 55 -1.83 -25.09 34.85
N GLY A 56 -0.72 -25.08 35.51
CA GLY A 56 -0.20 -26.25 36.25
C GLY A 56 0.11 -25.83 37.66
N ASP A 57 -0.09 -26.73 38.62
CA ASP A 57 0.37 -26.54 39.97
C ASP A 57 1.90 -26.51 40.00
N ALA A 58 2.47 -25.69 40.88
CA ALA A 58 3.90 -25.77 41.17
C ALA A 58 4.18 -27.19 41.68
N ALA A 59 5.22 -27.83 41.12
CA ALA A 59 5.63 -29.14 41.60
C ALA A 59 5.92 -29.08 43.12
N GLU A 60 5.16 -29.79 43.92
CA GLU A 60 5.57 -30.06 45.26
C GLU A 60 6.88 -30.87 45.22
N GLU A 61 7.81 -30.59 46.13
CA GLU A 61 9.14 -31.26 46.24
C GLU A 61 9.04 -32.79 46.53
N GLY A 62 7.99 -33.45 46.07
CA GLY A 62 7.72 -34.86 46.35
C GLY A 62 7.41 -35.74 45.14
N GLY A 63 7.60 -35.27 43.90
CA GLY A 63 7.49 -36.14 42.72
C GLY A 63 6.07 -36.53 42.29
N GLY A 64 5.05 -35.82 42.73
CA GLY A 64 3.66 -36.01 42.26
C GLY A 64 3.46 -35.59 40.81
N GLU A 65 2.57 -36.25 40.08
CA GLU A 65 2.19 -35.85 38.72
C GLU A 65 1.62 -34.42 38.72
N ILE A 66 2.23 -33.53 37.94
CA ILE A 66 1.74 -32.17 37.77
C ILE A 66 0.41 -32.22 37.00
N GLN A 67 -0.68 -31.94 37.70
CA GLN A 67 -1.97 -31.77 37.03
C GLN A 67 -1.89 -30.52 36.15
N LYS A 68 -1.98 -30.74 34.86
CA LYS A 68 -2.05 -29.66 33.83
C LYS A 68 -3.49 -29.45 33.46
N LEU A 69 -3.99 -28.25 33.66
CA LEU A 69 -5.34 -27.84 33.23
C LEU A 69 -5.24 -26.91 32.04
N SER A 70 -5.83 -27.28 30.91
CA SER A 70 -6.00 -26.37 29.80
C SER A 70 -7.09 -25.35 30.14
N ILE A 71 -6.75 -24.08 30.13
CA ILE A 71 -7.63 -22.99 30.53
C ILE A 71 -8.13 -22.16 29.36
N ALA A 72 -7.46 -22.19 28.23
CA ALA A 72 -7.89 -21.51 27.02
C ALA A 72 -7.18 -22.05 25.79
N ARG A 73 -7.85 -21.94 24.67
CA ARG A 73 -7.27 -22.17 23.34
C ARG A 73 -7.74 -21.09 22.39
N TYR A 74 -6.88 -20.62 21.55
CA TYR A 74 -7.26 -19.80 20.40
C TYR A 74 -6.72 -20.40 19.10
N ASN A 75 -7.43 -20.13 17.99
CA ASN A 75 -7.01 -20.47 16.65
C ASN A 75 -7.28 -19.28 15.76
N GLU A 76 -6.25 -18.85 15.06
CA GLU A 76 -6.30 -17.81 14.04
C GLU A 76 -6.03 -18.42 12.68
N HIS A 77 -6.76 -17.95 11.71
CA HIS A 77 -6.64 -18.38 10.32
C HIS A 77 -6.75 -17.18 9.40
N ALA A 78 -5.82 -17.06 8.48
CA ALA A 78 -5.88 -16.06 7.42
C ALA A 78 -5.52 -16.65 6.07
N ARG A 79 -6.18 -16.14 5.03
CA ARG A 79 -5.89 -16.40 3.61
C ARG A 79 -6.18 -15.12 2.85
N ASN A 80 -5.18 -14.26 2.82
CA ASN A 80 -5.26 -12.94 2.20
C ASN A 80 -4.56 -12.94 0.85
N ARG A 81 -5.11 -12.21 -0.10
CA ARG A 81 -4.55 -12.07 -1.44
C ARG A 81 -4.74 -10.65 -1.94
N LEU A 82 -3.66 -10.01 -2.31
CA LEU A 82 -3.66 -8.73 -2.99
C LEU A 82 -3.04 -8.88 -4.37
N HIS A 83 -3.73 -8.38 -5.39
CA HIS A 83 -3.20 -8.32 -6.73
C HIS A 83 -3.37 -6.90 -7.28
N SER A 84 -2.26 -6.23 -7.53
CA SER A 84 -2.20 -4.86 -8.03
C SER A 84 -1.58 -4.83 -9.42
N ASN A 85 -2.23 -4.13 -10.35
CA ASN A 85 -1.68 -3.81 -11.66
C ASN A 85 -1.80 -2.30 -11.85
N ILE A 86 -0.68 -1.66 -12.14
CA ILE A 86 -0.61 -0.22 -12.36
C ILE A 86 0.13 0.04 -13.65
N MET A 87 -0.47 0.78 -14.56
CA MET A 87 0.13 1.20 -15.81
C MET A 87 0.14 2.72 -15.89
N ASN A 88 1.26 3.28 -16.32
CA ASN A 88 1.40 4.72 -16.50
C ASN A 88 1.89 5.01 -17.92
N VAL A 89 1.30 6.02 -18.53
CA VAL A 89 1.79 6.62 -19.78
C VAL A 89 1.82 8.12 -19.57
N GLY A 90 2.94 8.74 -19.88
CA GLY A 90 3.13 10.18 -19.68
C GLY A 90 3.94 10.82 -20.79
N HIS A 91 3.68 12.07 -21.00
CA HIS A 91 4.45 12.97 -21.84
C HIS A 91 4.98 14.13 -20.99
N TYR A 92 6.19 14.55 -21.24
CA TYR A 92 6.73 15.79 -20.69
C TYR A 92 7.54 16.55 -21.74
N GLY A 93 7.66 17.84 -21.52
CA GLY A 93 8.48 18.69 -22.35
C GLY A 93 9.18 19.79 -21.55
N VAL A 94 10.31 20.23 -22.06
CA VAL A 94 11.07 21.35 -21.56
C VAL A 94 11.46 22.24 -22.74
N ALA A 95 11.14 23.53 -22.65
CA ALA A 95 11.55 24.52 -23.65
C ALA A 95 12.29 25.67 -22.96
N ARG A 96 13.48 26.00 -23.44
CA ARG A 96 14.29 27.14 -22.98
C ARG A 96 14.15 28.28 -23.97
N ILE A 97 13.48 29.34 -23.55
CA ILE A 97 13.15 30.49 -24.39
C ILE A 97 13.73 31.74 -23.72
N LYS A 98 14.89 32.23 -24.19
CA LYS A 98 15.59 33.37 -23.60
C LYS A 98 15.81 33.15 -22.10
N ASN A 99 15.11 33.92 -21.27
CA ASN A 99 15.22 33.88 -19.81
C ASN A 99 14.25 32.91 -19.14
N ASN A 100 13.37 32.29 -19.91
CA ASN A 100 12.34 31.38 -19.43
C ASN A 100 12.75 29.91 -19.65
N THR A 101 12.36 29.07 -18.73
CA THR A 101 12.39 27.62 -18.89
C THR A 101 10.99 27.09 -18.61
N LEU A 102 10.27 26.83 -19.67
CA LEU A 102 8.93 26.25 -19.62
C LEU A 102 9.03 24.74 -19.48
N LYS A 103 8.29 24.18 -18.55
CA LYS A 103 8.17 22.74 -18.33
C LYS A 103 6.69 22.36 -18.29
N TRP A 104 6.35 21.29 -18.95
CA TRP A 104 4.98 20.73 -18.92
C TRP A 104 5.02 19.22 -18.90
N GLY A 105 3.94 18.65 -18.47
CA GLY A 105 3.74 17.21 -18.55
C GLY A 105 2.31 16.82 -18.30
N ALA A 106 1.97 15.65 -18.80
CA ALA A 106 0.70 14.99 -18.57
C ALA A 106 0.93 13.49 -18.38
N THR A 107 0.19 12.88 -17.49
CA THR A 107 0.28 11.45 -17.17
C THR A 107 -1.11 10.87 -17.03
N VAL A 108 -1.31 9.70 -17.61
CA VAL A 108 -2.48 8.85 -17.38
C VAL A 108 -1.99 7.60 -16.64
N GLN A 109 -2.63 7.30 -15.52
CA GLN A 109 -2.40 6.10 -14.73
C GLN A 109 -3.67 5.26 -14.70
N LEU A 110 -3.53 3.99 -15.00
CA LEU A 110 -4.58 2.99 -14.90
C LEU A 110 -4.26 2.09 -13.73
N GLU A 111 -5.20 1.92 -12.83
CA GLU A 111 -5.06 1.13 -11.61
C GLU A 111 -6.12 0.02 -11.60
N LYS A 112 -5.67 -1.20 -11.33
CA LYS A 112 -6.56 -2.34 -11.07
C LYS A 112 -6.03 -3.10 -9.88
N ILE A 113 -6.82 -3.10 -8.80
CA ILE A 113 -6.47 -3.73 -7.54
C ILE A 113 -7.59 -4.69 -7.18
N ASN A 114 -7.24 -5.94 -6.90
CA ASN A 114 -8.13 -6.94 -6.34
C ASN A 114 -7.59 -7.32 -4.96
N ASP A 115 -8.42 -7.17 -3.95
CA ASP A 115 -8.09 -7.44 -2.56
C ASP A 115 -9.10 -8.42 -1.98
N LYS A 116 -8.60 -9.56 -1.50
CA LYS A 116 -9.40 -10.59 -0.86
C LYS A 116 -8.85 -10.88 0.51
N ILE A 117 -9.69 -10.70 1.50
CA ILE A 117 -9.38 -10.98 2.89
C ILE A 117 -10.31 -12.07 3.38
N ARG A 118 -9.74 -13.08 3.99
CA ARG A 118 -10.47 -14.14 4.68
C ARG A 118 -9.73 -14.48 5.96
N GLU A 119 -10.25 -13.98 7.05
CA GLU A 119 -9.69 -14.19 8.37
C GLU A 119 -10.77 -14.61 9.34
N TRP A 120 -10.45 -15.51 10.24
CA TRP A 120 -11.32 -15.83 11.36
C TRP A 120 -10.49 -16.20 12.60
N GLU A 121 -11.08 -15.94 13.74
CA GLU A 121 -10.52 -16.29 15.04
C GLU A 121 -11.56 -17.11 15.81
N LYS A 122 -11.11 -18.23 16.36
CA LYS A 122 -11.86 -19.02 17.32
C LYS A 122 -11.17 -18.96 18.67
N ARG A 123 -11.95 -18.75 19.71
CA ARG A 123 -11.42 -18.72 21.07
C ARG A 123 -12.29 -19.58 21.98
N ASP A 124 -11.61 -20.41 22.77
CA ASP A 124 -12.20 -21.20 23.86
C ASP A 124 -11.49 -20.83 25.14
N SER A 125 -12.24 -20.43 26.15
CA SER A 125 -11.74 -20.06 27.47
C SER A 125 -12.07 -21.10 28.54
N ALA A 126 -12.50 -22.29 28.12
CA ALA A 126 -12.99 -23.35 29.03
C ALA A 126 -14.07 -22.84 30.01
N GLY A 127 -14.86 -21.83 29.61
CA GLY A 127 -15.91 -21.25 30.43
C GLY A 127 -15.49 -20.18 31.44
N TYR A 128 -14.18 -19.86 31.51
CA TYR A 128 -13.68 -18.88 32.49
C TYR A 128 -13.94 -17.41 32.09
N SER A 129 -13.85 -17.08 30.81
CA SER A 129 -13.97 -15.69 30.33
C SER A 129 -15.02 -15.49 29.23
N LEU A 130 -15.38 -16.55 28.53
CA LEU A 130 -16.41 -16.52 27.48
C LEU A 130 -17.52 -17.50 27.83
N PRO A 131 -18.81 -17.13 27.62
CA PRO A 131 -19.92 -18.06 27.83
C PRO A 131 -19.73 -19.28 26.93
N GLN A 132 -19.69 -20.47 27.53
CA GLN A 132 -19.70 -21.70 26.76
C GLN A 132 -21.10 -21.98 26.21
N GLY A 133 -21.23 -21.96 24.90
CA GLY A 133 -22.45 -22.41 24.21
C GLY A 133 -22.30 -23.87 23.82
N GLY A 134 -22.88 -24.79 24.60
CA GLY A 134 -23.20 -26.13 24.15
C GLY A 134 -22.08 -26.99 23.52
N GLY A 135 -20.84 -26.84 23.92
CA GLY A 135 -19.71 -27.68 23.47
C GLY A 135 -19.08 -27.32 22.12
N ASN A 136 -19.48 -26.21 21.50
CA ASN A 136 -18.90 -25.73 20.26
C ASN A 136 -17.92 -24.60 20.50
N VAL A 137 -16.77 -24.62 19.82
CA VAL A 137 -15.82 -23.49 19.80
C VAL A 137 -16.38 -22.40 18.90
N ASN A 138 -16.65 -21.23 19.47
CA ASN A 138 -17.27 -20.13 18.75
C ASN A 138 -16.25 -19.33 17.95
N VAL A 139 -16.63 -18.91 16.74
CA VAL A 139 -15.93 -17.88 15.98
C VAL A 139 -16.22 -16.54 16.65
N ILE A 140 -15.20 -15.86 17.15
CA ILE A 140 -15.32 -14.57 17.82
C ILE A 140 -14.99 -13.39 16.90
N ALA A 141 -14.19 -13.63 15.87
CA ALA A 141 -13.90 -12.66 14.83
C ALA A 141 -13.95 -13.33 13.46
N ASN A 142 -14.55 -12.66 12.50
CA ASN A 142 -14.58 -13.10 11.12
C ASN A 142 -14.51 -11.86 10.22
N LEU A 143 -13.45 -11.77 9.43
CA LEU A 143 -13.26 -10.72 8.43
C LEU A 143 -13.29 -11.36 7.05
N PHE A 144 -14.26 -10.95 6.26
CA PHE A 144 -14.39 -11.35 4.87
C PHE A 144 -14.50 -10.10 4.00
N SER A 145 -13.65 -9.99 2.99
CA SER A 145 -13.68 -8.92 2.02
C SER A 145 -13.30 -9.45 0.63
N ASP A 146 -13.95 -8.98 -0.40
CA ASP A 146 -13.60 -9.22 -1.81
C ASP A 146 -13.80 -7.89 -2.56
N ASN A 147 -12.78 -7.05 -2.56
CA ASN A 147 -12.81 -5.71 -3.11
C ASN A 147 -12.11 -5.67 -4.47
N LYS A 148 -12.69 -4.89 -5.36
CA LYS A 148 -12.09 -4.58 -6.67
C LYS A 148 -12.10 -3.09 -6.87
N LEU A 149 -10.94 -2.54 -7.16
CA LEU A 149 -10.76 -1.17 -7.55
C LEU A 149 -10.26 -1.13 -9.00
N GLU A 150 -11.01 -0.46 -9.86
CA GLU A 150 -10.56 -0.08 -11.19
C GLU A 150 -10.69 1.43 -11.29
N SER A 151 -9.59 2.10 -11.47
CA SER A 151 -9.57 3.56 -11.51
C SER A 151 -8.58 4.12 -12.54
N THR A 152 -8.85 5.33 -12.97
CA THR A 152 -7.98 6.11 -13.84
C THR A 152 -7.65 7.43 -13.17
N ARG A 153 -6.37 7.75 -13.15
CA ARG A 153 -5.89 9.05 -12.70
C ARG A 153 -5.24 9.79 -13.86
N ILE A 154 -5.68 11.01 -14.08
CA ILE A 154 -5.11 11.90 -15.09
C ILE A 154 -4.51 13.08 -14.37
N SER A 155 -3.26 13.41 -14.66
CA SER A 155 -2.60 14.57 -14.08
C SER A 155 -1.83 15.33 -15.14
N GLY A 156 -1.70 16.65 -14.95
CA GLY A 156 -0.92 17.52 -15.81
C GLY A 156 -0.35 18.67 -15.02
N TYR A 157 0.74 19.21 -15.52
CA TYR A 157 1.36 20.41 -14.96
C TYR A 157 1.92 21.30 -16.03
N LEU A 158 2.00 22.59 -15.69
CA LEU A 158 2.70 23.62 -16.46
C LEU A 158 3.49 24.48 -15.46
N GLN A 159 4.76 24.71 -15.72
CA GLN A 159 5.65 25.49 -14.86
C GLN A 159 6.55 26.35 -15.74
N ASP A 160 6.75 27.62 -15.36
CA ASP A 160 7.78 28.47 -15.94
C ASP A 160 8.79 28.89 -14.87
N VAL A 161 10.05 28.91 -15.25
CA VAL A 161 11.17 29.40 -14.47
C VAL A 161 11.75 30.59 -15.20
N PHE A 162 11.47 31.79 -14.72
CA PHE A 162 11.97 33.02 -15.27
C PHE A 162 13.18 33.50 -14.51
N LYS A 163 14.31 33.74 -15.21
CA LYS A 163 15.55 34.21 -14.63
C LYS A 163 15.88 35.58 -15.19
N PHE A 164 16.14 36.55 -14.32
CA PHE A 164 16.59 37.88 -14.72
C PHE A 164 17.71 38.38 -13.82
N ARG A 165 18.62 39.12 -14.41
CA ARG A 165 19.77 39.70 -13.73
C ARG A 165 19.54 41.17 -13.47
N THR A 166 19.81 41.61 -12.25
CA THR A 166 19.82 43.00 -11.83
C THR A 166 21.22 43.40 -11.36
N LYS A 167 21.39 44.63 -10.98
CA LYS A 167 22.64 45.09 -10.34
C LYS A 167 22.90 44.42 -8.99
N GLN A 168 21.88 43.94 -8.33
CA GLN A 168 21.95 43.29 -7.01
C GLN A 168 22.18 41.77 -7.10
N GLY A 169 21.97 41.17 -8.27
CA GLY A 169 22.16 39.72 -8.42
C GLY A 169 21.27 39.08 -9.49
N LEU A 170 21.27 37.74 -9.49
CA LEU A 170 20.40 36.92 -10.31
C LEU A 170 19.16 36.57 -9.52
N PHE A 171 17.99 36.93 -10.04
CA PHE A 171 16.71 36.60 -9.49
C PHE A 171 16.09 35.46 -10.30
N THR A 172 15.40 34.56 -9.59
CA THR A 172 14.67 33.45 -10.18
C THR A 172 13.23 33.50 -9.70
N LEU A 173 12.27 33.61 -10.62
CA LEU A 173 10.86 33.51 -10.34
C LEU A 173 10.36 32.20 -10.92
N VAL A 174 9.69 31.41 -10.09
CA VAL A 174 9.06 30.15 -10.51
C VAL A 174 7.56 30.27 -10.31
N GLY A 175 6.81 30.03 -11.38
CA GLY A 175 5.36 29.93 -11.33
C GLY A 175 4.89 28.66 -11.99
N GLY A 176 3.84 28.03 -11.46
CA GLY A 176 3.31 26.82 -12.06
C GLY A 176 1.95 26.42 -11.51
N VAL A 177 1.32 25.55 -12.26
CA VAL A 177 0.02 24.95 -11.90
C VAL A 177 0.08 23.44 -12.12
N ARG A 178 -0.61 22.71 -11.29
CA ARG A 178 -0.83 21.28 -11.46
C ARG A 178 -2.31 20.99 -11.29
N GLY A 179 -2.86 20.15 -12.19
CA GLY A 179 -4.19 19.58 -12.09
C GLY A 179 -4.11 18.07 -12.00
N SER A 180 -5.03 17.46 -11.30
CA SER A 180 -5.16 16.01 -11.23
C SER A 180 -6.63 15.63 -11.03
N TYR A 181 -7.08 14.64 -11.78
CA TYR A 181 -8.40 14.05 -11.69
C TYR A 181 -8.30 12.56 -11.38
N TRP A 182 -9.11 12.08 -10.43
CA TRP A 182 -9.21 10.67 -10.10
C TRP A 182 -10.63 10.15 -10.31
N SER A 183 -10.77 9.14 -11.17
CA SER A 183 -12.09 8.64 -11.57
C SER A 183 -12.86 7.93 -10.46
N TYR A 184 -12.17 7.42 -9.44
CA TYR A 184 -12.78 6.68 -8.33
C TYR A 184 -13.71 7.56 -7.50
N ASN A 185 -13.23 8.73 -7.07
CA ASN A 185 -14.02 9.68 -6.31
C ASN A 185 -14.57 10.86 -7.16
N ARG A 186 -14.20 10.91 -8.45
CA ARG A 186 -14.56 11.97 -9.41
C ARG A 186 -14.09 13.36 -8.98
N GLU A 187 -13.04 13.42 -8.21
CA GLU A 187 -12.48 14.68 -7.72
C GLU A 187 -11.42 15.23 -8.65
N PHE A 188 -11.45 16.54 -8.80
CA PHE A 188 -10.41 17.31 -9.47
C PHE A 188 -9.70 18.20 -8.47
N ILE A 189 -8.38 18.11 -8.44
CA ILE A 189 -7.52 18.89 -7.55
C ILE A 189 -6.70 19.84 -8.41
N PHE A 190 -6.71 21.12 -8.05
CA PHE A 190 -5.91 22.15 -8.69
C PHE A 190 -4.94 22.77 -7.68
N SER A 191 -3.65 22.81 -8.02
CA SER A 191 -2.57 23.23 -7.12
C SER A 191 -1.67 24.24 -7.80
N PRO A 192 -1.88 25.55 -7.58
CA PRO A 192 -0.96 26.59 -8.02
C PRO A 192 0.26 26.65 -7.09
N ARG A 193 1.42 27.03 -7.66
CA ARG A 193 2.68 27.22 -6.92
C ARG A 193 3.42 28.42 -7.46
N ALA A 194 4.05 29.17 -6.55
CA ALA A 194 4.96 30.25 -6.90
C ALA A 194 6.10 30.34 -5.90
N SER A 195 7.29 30.70 -6.35
CA SER A 195 8.44 31.00 -5.51
C SER A 195 9.35 32.05 -6.17
N ILE A 196 10.06 32.77 -5.34
CA ILE A 196 11.08 33.77 -5.73
C ILE A 196 12.36 33.46 -4.97
N GLY A 197 13.48 33.55 -5.66
CA GLY A 197 14.82 33.34 -5.09
C GLY A 197 15.85 34.26 -5.73
#